data_914a9ca196b325484b14b9a5e4631903
#
_entry.id   914a9ca196b325484b14b9a5e4631903
#
_cell.length_a   1.000
_cell.length_b   1.000
_cell.length_c   1.000
_cell.angle_alpha   90.00
_cell.angle_beta   90.00
_cell.angle_gamma   90.00
#
_symmetry.space_group_name_H-M   'P 1'
#
loop_
_entity.id
_entity.type
_entity.pdbx_description
1 polymer ?
#
loop_
_entity_poly.entity_id
_entity_poly.type
_entity_poly.pdbx_seq_one_letter_code
_entity_poly.pdbx_strand_id
1 'polypeptide(L)'
;MKKIPKSILLLVYTKNKEVLLLKKKGNGDMWQSITGSLHENEKPYDAAVRELHEETGIKSEKIIDCEKSHVFEIYEMWRHKYDDGVTHNTEYIFKLELDDKIDITIDKDEHESYEWLTRVKAAEKVFSHTNRQAIFDLI
;
A
#
# COMPACT_ATOMS: atom_id res chain seq x y z
N MET A 1 -15.90 13.59 -4.15
CA MET A 1 -15.25 13.18 -5.41
C MET A 1 -14.99 11.68 -5.41
N LYS A 2 -15.25 11.03 -6.51
CA LYS A 2 -15.08 9.58 -6.62
C LYS A 2 -13.62 9.21 -6.84
N LYS A 3 -13.24 8.02 -6.38
CA LYS A 3 -11.90 7.49 -6.60
C LYS A 3 -11.73 7.03 -8.04
N ILE A 4 -10.51 7.17 -8.55
CA ILE A 4 -10.10 6.60 -9.83
C ILE A 4 -9.78 5.12 -9.58
N PRO A 5 -10.22 4.18 -10.45
CA PRO A 5 -9.97 2.75 -10.26
C PRO A 5 -8.54 2.35 -10.67
N LYS A 6 -7.57 3.11 -10.22
CA LYS A 6 -6.14 2.86 -10.35
C LYS A 6 -5.48 3.23 -9.04
N SER A 7 -4.67 2.35 -8.52
CA SER A 7 -4.02 2.54 -7.23
C SER A 7 -2.59 2.01 -7.26
N ILE A 8 -1.86 2.31 -6.19
CA ILE A 8 -0.53 1.74 -5.98
C ILE A 8 -0.53 0.85 -4.74
N LEU A 9 0.36 -0.10 -4.74
CA LEU A 9 0.75 -0.87 -3.57
C LEU A 9 2.25 -0.72 -3.45
N LEU A 10 2.70 -0.15 -2.34
CA LEU A 10 4.11 0.08 -2.08
C LEU A 10 4.56 -0.76 -0.90
N LEU A 11 5.48 -1.68 -1.16
CA LEU A 11 6.08 -2.52 -0.11
C LEU A 11 7.30 -1.78 0.45
N VAL A 12 7.30 -1.50 1.74
CA VAL A 12 8.43 -0.91 2.44
C VAL A 12 9.03 -1.96 3.37
N TYR A 13 10.31 -2.22 3.23
CA TYR A 13 10.98 -3.26 3.99
C TYR A 13 12.45 -2.92 4.21
N THR A 14 13.09 -3.62 5.14
CA THR A 14 14.50 -3.42 5.45
C THR A 14 15.36 -4.46 4.75
N LYS A 15 16.68 -4.24 4.76
CA LYS A 15 17.67 -5.22 4.28
C LYS A 15 17.53 -6.57 4.98
N ASN A 16 17.06 -6.58 6.22
CA ASN A 16 16.80 -7.80 6.99
C ASN A 16 15.44 -8.43 6.73
N LYS A 17 14.73 -7.93 5.70
CA LYS A 17 13.40 -8.45 5.31
C LYS A 17 12.32 -8.25 6.37
N GLU A 18 12.43 -7.20 7.17
CA GLU A 18 11.35 -6.76 8.04
C GLU A 18 10.44 -5.83 7.24
N VAL A 19 9.15 -6.08 7.25
CA VAL A 19 8.17 -5.40 6.41
C VAL A 19 7.33 -4.45 7.24
N LEU A 20 7.15 -3.23 6.75
CA LEU A 20 6.29 -2.23 7.37
C LEU A 20 4.83 -2.51 7.02
N LEU A 21 3.99 -2.62 8.03
CA LEU A 21 2.54 -2.67 7.85
C LEU A 21 1.88 -1.55 8.65
N LEU A 22 0.81 -1.02 8.07
CA LEU A 22 -0.03 0.01 8.69
C LEU A 22 -1.40 -0.58 9.02
N LYS A 23 -1.93 -0.25 10.18
CA LYS A 23 -3.28 -0.66 10.58
C LYS A 23 -4.27 0.43 10.20
N LYS A 24 -5.26 0.06 9.40
CA LYS A 24 -6.29 0.99 8.93
C LYS A 24 -7.20 1.40 10.08
N LYS A 25 -7.49 2.69 10.15
CA LYS A 25 -8.36 3.24 11.20
C LYS A 25 -9.81 2.77 11.02
N GLY A 26 -10.41 2.30 12.09
CA GLY A 26 -11.83 2.02 12.14
C GLY A 26 -12.33 0.76 11.47
N ASN A 27 -11.45 -0.07 10.94
CA ASN A 27 -11.82 -1.31 10.24
C ASN A 27 -11.29 -2.58 10.93
N GLY A 28 -11.33 -2.62 12.26
CA GLY A 28 -10.86 -3.78 13.02
C GLY A 28 -9.37 -4.03 12.81
N ASP A 29 -8.99 -5.27 12.55
CA ASP A 29 -7.59 -5.67 12.36
C ASP A 29 -7.17 -5.65 10.88
N MET A 30 -7.52 -4.61 10.18
CA MET A 30 -7.15 -4.49 8.76
C MET A 30 -5.76 -3.89 8.60
N TRP A 31 -4.78 -4.74 8.33
CA TRP A 31 -3.38 -4.37 8.12
C TRP A 31 -3.01 -4.44 6.64
N GLN A 32 -2.14 -3.52 6.23
CA GLN A 32 -1.74 -3.43 4.82
C GLN A 32 -0.40 -2.72 4.67
N SER A 33 0.25 -2.99 3.54
CA SER A 33 1.35 -2.16 3.07
C SER A 33 0.78 -0.81 2.63
N ILE A 34 1.60 0.10 2.12
CA ILE A 34 1.12 1.41 1.70
C ILE A 34 0.28 1.27 0.44
N THR A 35 -0.93 1.80 0.46
CA THR A 35 -1.82 1.81 -0.70
C THR A 35 -2.47 3.18 -0.86
N GLY A 36 -2.88 3.48 -2.07
CA GLY A 36 -3.65 4.69 -2.34
C GLY A 36 -4.05 4.80 -3.79
N SER A 37 -5.16 5.49 -4.03
CA SER A 37 -5.64 5.72 -5.38
C SER A 37 -4.84 6.83 -6.06
N LEU A 38 -4.68 6.73 -7.37
CA LEU A 38 -4.09 7.79 -8.18
C LEU A 38 -5.03 8.99 -8.18
N HIS A 39 -4.45 10.18 -8.23
CA HIS A 39 -5.18 11.40 -8.59
C HIS A 39 -5.34 11.46 -10.11
N GLU A 40 -6.27 12.28 -10.57
CA GLU A 40 -6.48 12.50 -11.98
C GLU A 40 -5.19 12.99 -12.64
N ASN A 41 -4.79 12.35 -13.74
CA ASN A 41 -3.57 12.66 -14.49
C ASN A 41 -2.25 12.39 -13.73
N GLU A 42 -2.31 11.70 -12.61
CA GLU A 42 -1.13 11.32 -11.85
C GLU A 42 -0.55 10.00 -12.39
N LYS A 43 0.79 9.95 -12.49
CA LYS A 43 1.46 8.71 -12.86
C LYS A 43 1.57 7.78 -11.64
N PRO A 44 1.53 6.45 -11.84
CA PRO A 44 1.64 5.50 -10.73
C PRO A 44 2.86 5.74 -9.84
N TYR A 45 4.04 5.98 -10.41
CA TYR A 45 5.25 6.26 -9.63
C TYR A 45 5.08 7.50 -8.73
N ASP A 46 4.51 8.56 -9.27
CA ASP A 46 4.29 9.80 -8.50
C ASP A 46 3.30 9.57 -7.37
N ALA A 47 2.28 8.73 -7.59
CA ALA A 47 1.34 8.34 -6.55
C ALA A 47 2.05 7.57 -5.43
N ALA A 48 2.98 6.67 -5.78
CA ALA A 48 3.76 5.93 -4.79
C ALA A 48 4.61 6.86 -3.93
N VAL A 49 5.28 7.84 -4.54
CA VAL A 49 6.08 8.85 -3.82
C VAL A 49 5.19 9.66 -2.88
N ARG A 50 4.05 10.10 -3.37
CA ARG A 50 3.10 10.92 -2.59
C ARG A 50 2.52 10.13 -1.41
N GLU A 51 2.04 8.92 -1.66
CA GLU A 51 1.45 8.09 -0.61
C GLU A 51 2.48 7.70 0.46
N LEU A 52 3.72 7.40 0.06
CA LEU A 52 4.79 7.13 1.01
C LEU A 52 4.95 8.29 1.99
N HIS A 53 5.01 9.51 1.47
CA HIS A 53 5.17 10.70 2.31
C HIS A 53 3.94 10.95 3.19
N GLU A 54 2.74 10.86 2.61
CA GLU A 54 1.50 11.09 3.36
C GLU A 54 1.32 10.08 4.50
N GLU A 55 1.61 8.81 4.24
CA GLU A 55 1.31 7.74 5.20
C GLU A 55 2.45 7.44 6.19
N THR A 56 3.68 7.84 5.90
CA THR A 56 4.82 7.51 6.75
C THR A 56 5.74 8.67 7.10
N GLY A 57 5.64 9.78 6.38
CA GLY A 57 6.58 10.89 6.49
C GLY A 57 7.89 10.66 5.72
N ILE A 58 8.08 9.51 5.12
CA ILE A 58 9.30 9.19 4.38
C ILE A 58 9.29 9.84 3.01
N LYS A 59 10.43 10.47 2.65
CA LYS A 59 10.69 10.97 1.30
C LYS A 59 11.85 10.18 0.73
N SER A 60 11.68 9.56 -0.43
CA SER A 60 12.73 8.79 -1.05
C SER A 60 12.61 8.81 -2.56
N GLU A 61 13.78 8.83 -3.23
CA GLU A 61 13.89 8.68 -4.68
C GLU A 61 14.29 7.26 -5.06
N LYS A 62 14.35 6.36 -4.06
CA LYS A 62 14.82 4.98 -4.25
C LYS A 62 13.69 3.97 -4.42
N ILE A 63 12.47 4.44 -4.61
CA ILE A 63 11.33 3.58 -4.90
C ILE A 63 11.56 2.88 -6.23
N ILE A 64 11.38 1.56 -6.24
CA ILE A 64 11.56 0.73 -7.43
C ILE A 64 10.18 0.39 -8.00
N ASP A 65 10.00 0.64 -9.30
CA ASP A 65 8.83 0.15 -10.02
C ASP A 65 9.04 -1.33 -10.32
N CYS A 66 8.22 -2.18 -9.76
CA CYS A 66 8.33 -3.63 -9.94
C CYS A 66 7.84 -4.10 -11.31
N GLU A 67 7.31 -3.17 -12.12
CA GLU A 67 6.77 -3.46 -13.46
C GLU A 67 5.72 -4.56 -13.43
N LYS A 68 4.92 -4.59 -12.35
CA LYS A 68 3.84 -5.53 -12.13
C LYS A 68 2.57 -4.78 -11.75
N SER A 69 1.45 -5.34 -12.13
CA SER A 69 0.15 -4.83 -11.73
C SER A 69 -0.82 -5.99 -11.54
N HIS A 70 -1.83 -5.75 -10.74
CA HIS A 70 -2.93 -6.69 -10.53
C HIS A 70 -4.24 -5.98 -10.79
N VAL A 71 -5.17 -6.67 -11.44
CA VAL A 71 -6.55 -6.22 -11.54
C VAL A 71 -7.35 -7.08 -10.58
N PHE A 72 -8.07 -6.43 -9.67
CA PHE A 72 -8.92 -7.15 -8.72
C PHE A 72 -10.31 -6.55 -8.64
N GLU A 73 -11.26 -7.38 -8.25
CA GLU A 73 -12.62 -6.92 -8.01
C GLU A 73 -12.68 -6.12 -6.71
N ILE A 74 -13.26 -4.93 -6.79
CA ILE A 74 -13.41 -4.06 -5.63
C ILE A 74 -14.43 -4.69 -4.68
N TYR A 75 -14.08 -4.79 -3.38
CA TYR A 75 -15.01 -5.27 -2.37
C TYR A 75 -16.30 -4.44 -2.41
N GLU A 76 -17.43 -5.11 -2.34
CA GLU A 76 -18.73 -4.47 -2.45
C GLU A 76 -18.90 -3.32 -1.46
N MET A 77 -18.37 -3.49 -0.24
CA MET A 77 -18.45 -2.46 0.81
C MET A 77 -17.74 -1.15 0.44
N TRP A 78 -16.87 -1.15 -0.58
CA TRP A 78 -16.12 0.03 -1.01
C TRP A 78 -16.52 0.55 -2.40
N ARG A 79 -17.42 -0.13 -3.11
CA ARG A 79 -17.82 0.28 -4.47
C ARG A 79 -18.46 1.67 -4.51
N HIS A 80 -19.07 2.09 -3.42
CA HIS A 80 -19.67 3.43 -3.33
C HIS A 80 -18.64 4.56 -3.44
N LYS A 81 -17.36 4.25 -3.26
CA LYS A 81 -16.27 5.23 -3.37
C LYS A 81 -15.90 5.55 -4.82
N TYR A 82 -16.43 4.79 -5.77
CA TYR A 82 -16.15 4.88 -7.22
C TYR A 82 -17.40 5.29 -7.98
N ASP A 83 -17.20 5.67 -9.24
CA ASP A 83 -18.32 5.96 -10.13
C ASP A 83 -19.16 4.70 -10.38
N ASP A 84 -20.43 4.90 -10.71
CA ASP A 84 -21.34 3.80 -11.02
C ASP A 84 -20.78 2.93 -12.15
N GLY A 85 -20.90 1.61 -11.97
CA GLY A 85 -20.41 0.65 -12.97
C GLY A 85 -18.94 0.26 -12.83
N VAL A 86 -18.19 0.93 -11.96
CA VAL A 86 -16.80 0.54 -11.67
C VAL A 86 -16.80 -0.65 -10.72
N THR A 87 -16.27 -1.77 -11.19
CA THR A 87 -16.22 -3.03 -10.41
C THR A 87 -14.80 -3.51 -10.15
N HIS A 88 -13.83 -3.07 -10.93
CA HIS A 88 -12.44 -3.52 -10.82
C HIS A 88 -11.47 -2.36 -10.70
N ASN A 89 -10.38 -2.60 -9.99
CA ASN A 89 -9.28 -1.66 -9.78
C ASN A 89 -7.98 -2.27 -10.29
N THR A 90 -7.15 -1.44 -10.93
CA THR A 90 -5.80 -1.83 -11.33
C THR A 90 -4.82 -1.31 -10.29
N GLU A 91 -4.05 -2.21 -9.69
CA GLU A 91 -3.08 -1.90 -8.64
C GLU A 91 -1.66 -2.07 -9.18
N TYR A 92 -0.87 -0.99 -9.18
CA TYR A 92 0.51 -0.98 -9.63
C TYR A 92 1.45 -1.20 -8.45
N ILE A 93 2.43 -2.07 -8.59
CA ILE A 93 3.28 -2.55 -7.49
C ILE A 93 4.64 -1.86 -7.50
N PHE A 94 5.02 -1.33 -6.34
CA PHE A 94 6.31 -0.69 -6.09
C PHE A 94 6.92 -1.23 -4.81
N LYS A 95 8.24 -1.07 -4.65
CA LYS A 95 8.92 -1.44 -3.41
C LYS A 95 10.00 -0.45 -3.06
N LEU A 96 10.29 -0.35 -1.76
CA LEU A 96 11.35 0.49 -1.21
C LEU A 96 12.10 -0.30 -0.14
N GLU A 97 13.40 -0.50 -0.34
CA GLU A 97 14.25 -1.12 0.66
C GLU A 97 14.94 -0.03 1.49
N LEU A 98 14.84 -0.13 2.81
CA LEU A 98 15.52 0.73 3.75
C LEU A 98 16.70 -0.03 4.37
N ASP A 99 17.71 0.70 4.85
CA ASP A 99 18.84 0.07 5.52
C ASP A 99 18.42 -0.59 6.83
N ASP A 100 17.52 0.04 7.58
CA ASP A 100 17.04 -0.45 8.87
C ASP A 100 15.65 0.08 9.15
N LYS A 101 15.04 -0.44 10.21
CA LYS A 101 13.76 0.08 10.71
C LYS A 101 13.92 1.53 11.17
N ILE A 102 12.94 2.34 10.86
CA ILE A 102 12.91 3.74 11.30
C ILE A 102 11.56 4.02 11.94
N ASP A 103 11.50 5.09 12.73
CA ASP A 103 10.26 5.58 13.27
C ASP A 103 9.40 6.18 12.17
N ILE A 104 8.13 5.85 12.21
CA ILE A 104 7.16 6.26 11.18
C ILE A 104 6.21 7.27 11.80
N THR A 105 5.92 8.32 11.03
CA THR A 105 4.87 9.29 11.40
C THR A 105 3.63 8.96 10.59
N ILE A 106 2.71 8.23 11.19
CA ILE A 106 1.47 7.82 10.50
C ILE A 106 0.50 8.98 10.39
N ASP A 107 -0.34 8.95 9.34
CA ASP A 107 -1.48 9.84 9.21
C ASP A 107 -2.62 9.27 10.08
N LYS A 108 -2.89 9.92 11.20
CA LYS A 108 -3.88 9.45 12.16
C LYS A 108 -5.32 9.50 11.68
N ASP A 109 -5.58 10.21 10.59
CA ASP A 109 -6.90 10.20 9.96
C ASP A 109 -7.15 8.91 9.17
N GLU A 110 -6.09 8.27 8.70
CA GLU A 110 -6.16 7.05 7.88
C GLU A 110 -5.76 5.79 8.64
N HIS A 111 -4.79 5.90 9.55
CA HIS A 111 -4.20 4.75 10.23
C HIS A 111 -4.11 4.95 11.74
N GLU A 112 -4.19 3.84 12.50
CA GLU A 112 -4.13 3.84 13.96
C GLU A 112 -2.73 3.54 14.49
N SER A 113 -1.99 2.68 13.81
CA SER A 113 -0.69 2.21 14.27
C SER A 113 0.10 1.59 13.12
N TYR A 114 1.35 1.24 13.40
CA TYR A 114 2.20 0.54 12.45
C TYR A 114 3.04 -0.51 13.17
N GLU A 115 3.52 -1.48 12.40
CA GLU A 115 4.43 -2.52 12.90
C GLU A 115 5.46 -2.88 11.84
N TRP A 116 6.64 -3.26 12.31
CA TRP A 116 7.65 -3.91 11.48
C TRP A 116 7.59 -5.41 11.80
N LEU A 117 7.35 -6.23 10.79
CA LEU A 117 7.16 -7.67 10.96
C LEU A 117 8.09 -8.45 10.03
N THR A 118 8.44 -9.67 10.43
CA THR A 118 9.14 -10.57 9.50
C THR A 118 8.29 -10.78 8.24
N ARG A 119 8.95 -11.13 7.15
CA ARG A 119 8.29 -11.35 5.85
C ARG A 119 7.08 -12.29 5.97
N VAL A 120 7.26 -13.43 6.63
CA VAL A 120 6.19 -14.42 6.77
C VAL A 120 5.04 -13.89 7.62
N LYS A 121 5.35 -13.26 8.75
CA LYS A 121 4.32 -12.71 9.62
C LYS A 121 3.56 -11.57 8.97
N ALA A 122 4.27 -10.72 8.20
CA ALA A 122 3.62 -9.65 7.45
C ALA A 122 2.65 -10.21 6.41
N ALA A 123 3.09 -11.21 5.66
CA ALA A 123 2.25 -11.85 4.66
C ALA A 123 0.99 -12.49 5.26
N GLU A 124 1.12 -13.08 6.46
CA GLU A 124 -0.02 -13.67 7.16
C GLU A 124 -1.00 -12.60 7.68
N LYS A 125 -0.48 -11.42 8.03
CA LYS A 125 -1.27 -10.37 8.69
C LYS A 125 -2.05 -9.49 7.73
N VAL A 126 -1.56 -9.29 6.50
CA VAL A 126 -2.21 -8.36 5.57
C VAL A 126 -3.60 -8.83 5.17
N PHE A 127 -4.51 -7.86 5.04
CA PHE A 127 -5.90 -8.11 4.68
C PHE A 127 -6.05 -8.61 3.23
N SER A 128 -5.34 -7.98 2.29
CA SER A 128 -5.49 -8.24 0.86
C SER A 128 -4.64 -9.42 0.40
N HIS A 129 -5.22 -10.31 -0.41
CA HIS A 129 -4.47 -11.41 -1.00
C HIS A 129 -3.42 -10.94 -2.01
N THR A 130 -3.66 -9.82 -2.71
CA THR A 130 -2.67 -9.26 -3.63
C THR A 130 -1.46 -8.71 -2.87
N ASN A 131 -1.69 -8.11 -1.70
CA ASN A 131 -0.62 -7.64 -0.82
C ASN A 131 0.22 -8.81 -0.31
N ARG A 132 -0.43 -9.90 0.09
CA ARG A 132 0.27 -11.11 0.53
C ARG A 132 1.14 -11.68 -0.57
N GLN A 133 0.59 -11.81 -1.77
CA GLN A 133 1.32 -12.33 -2.92
C GLN A 133 2.52 -11.46 -3.26
N ALA A 134 2.34 -10.13 -3.24
CA ALA A 134 3.43 -9.20 -3.52
C ALA A 134 4.58 -9.34 -2.50
N ILE A 135 4.26 -9.50 -1.22
CA ILE A 135 5.27 -9.70 -0.17
C ILE A 135 6.09 -10.97 -0.47
N PHE A 136 5.43 -12.06 -0.81
CA PHE A 136 6.13 -13.32 -1.13
C PHE A 136 6.95 -13.24 -2.41
N ASP A 137 6.45 -12.56 -3.42
CA ASP A 137 7.11 -12.51 -4.72
C ASP A 137 8.28 -11.52 -4.78
N LEU A 138 8.21 -10.42 -4.02
CA LEU A 138 9.08 -9.26 -4.24
C LEU A 138 10.02 -8.91 -3.09
N ILE A 139 9.84 -9.51 -1.93
CA ILE A 139 10.70 -9.24 -0.77
C ILE A 139 11.60 -10.43 -0.43
#